data_cefca205e247f485e284e05f89cd511e
#
_entry.id   cefca205e247f485e284e05f89cd511e
#
_cell.length_a   1.000
_cell.length_b   1.000
_cell.length_c   1.000
_cell.angle_alpha   90.00
_cell.angle_beta   90.00
_cell.angle_gamma   90.00
#
_symmetry.space_group_name_H-M   'P 1'
#
loop_
_entity.id
_entity.type
_entity.pdbx_description
1 polymer ?
#
loop_
_entity_poly.entity_id
_entity_poly.type
_entity_poly.pdbx_seq_one_letter_code
_entity_poly.pdbx_strand_id
1 'polypeptide(L)'
;ALQANLFMEGTLGKYYPEATQNKTGLGYIAKSFSWPYGFPSHSNPGTPGVILEGGELGYSLSVSYGAALDNPDLTVACLIGDGEAETGPTATAWHLNKFIDPKTNKPIRITVRIISFLI
;
A
#
# COMPACT_ATOMS: atom_id res chain seq x y z
N ALA A 1 6.01 8.79 -1.66
CA ALA A 1 6.67 7.67 -2.35
C ALA A 1 5.73 6.98 -3.33
N LEU A 2 4.46 6.65 -2.98
CA LEU A 2 3.55 5.86 -3.82
C LEU A 2 3.24 6.54 -5.15
N GLN A 3 2.81 7.80 -5.14
CA GLN A 3 2.50 8.55 -6.38
C GLN A 3 3.71 8.62 -7.33
N ALA A 4 4.92 8.74 -6.79
CA ALA A 4 6.13 8.74 -7.59
C ALA A 4 6.36 7.39 -8.28
N ASN A 5 6.13 6.29 -7.57
CA ASN A 5 6.22 4.95 -8.16
C ASN A 5 5.16 4.72 -9.24
N LEU A 6 3.90 5.09 -8.97
CA LEU A 6 2.81 5.00 -9.94
C LEU A 6 3.06 5.87 -11.19
N PHE A 7 3.72 7.02 -11.01
CA PHE A 7 4.15 7.86 -12.11
C PHE A 7 5.26 7.19 -12.93
N MET A 8 6.29 6.68 -12.27
CA MET A 8 7.44 6.07 -12.95
C MET A 8 7.04 4.82 -13.76
N GLU A 9 6.10 4.03 -13.28
CA GLU A 9 5.60 2.85 -13.99
C GLU A 9 4.48 3.15 -15.01
N GLY A 10 3.95 4.39 -15.01
CA GLY A 10 2.94 4.84 -15.97
C GLY A 10 1.48 4.62 -15.55
N THR A 11 1.21 3.93 -14.44
CA THR A 11 -0.16 3.70 -13.97
C THR A 11 -0.86 5.01 -13.60
N LEU A 12 -0.13 5.97 -13.03
CA LEU A 12 -0.73 7.23 -12.60
C LEU A 12 -1.39 7.99 -13.76
N GLY A 13 -0.79 8.00 -14.94
CA GLY A 13 -1.34 8.66 -16.13
C GLY A 13 -2.63 8.04 -16.65
N LYS A 14 -2.96 6.80 -16.26
CA LYS A 14 -4.24 6.16 -16.61
C LYS A 14 -5.42 6.75 -15.84
N TYR A 15 -5.17 7.28 -14.65
CA TYR A 15 -6.18 7.87 -13.76
C TYR A 15 -6.14 9.39 -13.77
N TYR A 16 -4.96 9.96 -14.00
CA TYR A 16 -4.72 11.40 -14.03
C TYR A 16 -4.00 11.75 -15.33
N PRO A 17 -4.74 12.15 -16.38
CA PRO A 17 -4.17 12.42 -17.71
C PRO A 17 -3.03 13.46 -17.73
N GLU A 18 -3.04 14.37 -16.75
CA GLU A 18 -2.00 15.41 -16.60
C GLU A 18 -0.67 14.85 -16.10
N ALA A 19 -0.69 13.65 -15.49
CA ALA A 19 0.49 12.97 -14.98
C ALA A 19 1.24 12.22 -16.10
N THR A 20 1.53 12.91 -17.20
CA THR A 20 2.32 12.38 -18.32
C THR A 20 3.77 12.10 -17.89
N GLN A 21 4.37 11.00 -18.37
CA GLN A 21 5.73 10.59 -18.01
C GLN A 21 6.81 11.51 -18.62
N ASN A 22 6.76 12.78 -18.27
CA ASN A 22 7.70 13.81 -18.71
C ASN A 22 7.81 14.93 -17.66
N LYS A 23 8.58 15.96 -17.96
CA LYS A 23 8.80 17.10 -17.05
C LYS A 23 7.50 17.82 -16.66
N THR A 24 6.54 17.93 -17.58
CA THR A 24 5.25 18.59 -17.32
C THR A 24 4.44 17.78 -16.31
N GLY A 25 4.30 16.47 -16.51
CA GLY A 25 3.59 15.60 -15.59
C GLY A 25 4.26 15.49 -14.22
N LEU A 26 5.60 15.50 -14.17
CA LEU A 26 6.33 15.57 -12.90
C LEU A 26 6.02 16.88 -12.17
N GLY A 27 5.98 17.99 -12.89
CA GLY A 27 5.59 19.30 -12.34
C GLY A 27 4.15 19.29 -11.82
N TYR A 28 3.23 18.62 -12.50
CA TYR A 28 1.86 18.44 -12.05
C TYR A 28 1.80 17.70 -10.70
N ILE A 29 2.50 16.59 -10.57
CA ILE A 29 2.53 15.80 -9.31
C ILE A 29 3.11 16.63 -8.17
N ALA A 30 4.25 17.29 -8.40
CA ALA A 30 4.91 18.11 -7.39
C ALA A 30 4.01 19.26 -6.91
N LYS A 31 3.31 19.92 -7.84
CA LYS A 31 2.36 21.01 -7.53
C LYS A 31 1.12 20.52 -6.79
N SER A 32 0.63 19.33 -7.15
CA SER A 32 -0.60 18.76 -6.59
C SER A 32 -0.40 18.07 -5.24
N PHE A 33 0.84 17.81 -4.84
CA PHE A 33 1.13 17.14 -3.56
C PHE A 33 0.70 18.00 -2.37
N SER A 34 -0.10 17.45 -1.48
CA SER A 34 -0.68 18.11 -0.31
C SER A 34 -1.46 19.39 -0.63
N TRP A 35 -1.89 19.57 -1.87
CA TRP A 35 -2.69 20.71 -2.29
C TRP A 35 -4.18 20.35 -2.27
N PRO A 36 -5.09 21.30 -2.00
CA PRO A 36 -6.53 21.05 -2.07
C PRO A 36 -6.92 20.42 -3.42
N TYR A 37 -7.68 19.33 -3.35
CA TYR A 37 -8.07 18.52 -4.52
C TYR A 37 -6.92 17.82 -5.26
N GLY A 38 -5.70 17.89 -4.73
CA GLY A 38 -4.54 17.18 -5.25
C GLY A 38 -4.28 15.85 -4.54
N PHE A 39 -3.02 15.42 -4.57
CA PHE A 39 -2.63 14.17 -3.93
C PHE A 39 -2.45 14.35 -2.41
N PRO A 40 -3.01 13.48 -1.58
CA PRO A 40 -2.83 13.56 -0.14
C PRO A 40 -1.38 13.24 0.25
N SER A 41 -0.89 13.86 1.33
CA SER A 41 0.43 13.55 1.90
C SER A 41 0.53 12.12 2.40
N HIS A 42 -0.56 11.59 2.94
CA HIS A 42 -0.73 10.20 3.34
C HIS A 42 -1.58 9.47 2.29
N SER A 43 -1.06 8.37 1.78
CA SER A 43 -1.81 7.57 0.81
C SER A 43 -3.09 7.03 1.44
N ASN A 44 -4.19 7.15 0.72
CA ASN A 44 -5.50 6.69 1.16
C ASN A 44 -6.23 5.98 0.01
N PRO A 45 -7.39 5.36 0.24
CA PRO A 45 -8.13 4.65 -0.79
C PRO A 45 -8.54 5.47 -2.01
N GLY A 46 -8.46 6.79 -1.96
CA GLY A 46 -8.60 7.66 -3.14
C GLY A 46 -7.39 7.62 -4.08
N THR A 47 -6.27 7.06 -3.65
CA THR A 47 -5.10 6.85 -4.49
C THR A 47 -5.21 5.48 -5.17
N PRO A 48 -5.00 5.37 -6.49
CA PRO A 48 -5.11 4.10 -7.21
C PRO A 48 -4.27 2.98 -6.59
N GLY A 49 -4.92 1.85 -6.30
CA GLY A 49 -4.28 0.67 -5.73
C GLY A 49 -4.10 0.68 -4.20
N VAL A 50 -4.51 1.73 -3.51
CA VAL A 50 -4.43 1.80 -2.04
C VAL A 50 -5.69 1.24 -1.41
N ILE A 51 -5.53 0.34 -0.46
CA ILE A 51 -6.62 -0.26 0.31
C ILE A 51 -6.79 0.46 1.65
N LEU A 52 -5.69 0.81 2.31
CA LEU A 52 -5.67 1.40 3.64
C LEU A 52 -4.67 2.55 3.70
N GLU A 53 -5.05 3.61 4.38
CA GLU A 53 -4.19 4.77 4.62
C GLU A 53 -3.00 4.44 5.53
N GLY A 54 -3.22 3.67 6.59
CA GLY A 54 -2.20 3.34 7.58
C GLY A 54 -1.93 4.45 8.60
N GLY A 55 -2.76 5.49 8.68
CA GLY A 55 -2.66 6.56 9.67
C GLY A 55 -2.88 6.05 11.10
N GLU A 56 -3.73 5.05 11.28
CA GLU A 56 -3.81 4.27 12.51
C GLU A 56 -2.81 3.11 12.42
N LEU A 57 -1.72 3.21 13.17
CA LEU A 57 -0.65 2.22 13.16
C LEU A 57 -1.09 0.88 13.76
N GLY A 58 -0.57 -0.21 13.21
CA GLY A 58 -0.79 -1.56 13.70
C GLY A 58 -1.86 -2.37 12.97
N TYR A 59 -2.60 -1.80 12.02
CA TYR A 59 -3.72 -2.48 11.34
C TYR A 59 -3.42 -2.92 9.90
N SER A 60 -2.37 -2.37 9.28
CA SER A 60 -2.06 -2.59 7.86
C SER A 60 -1.93 -4.07 7.50
N LEU A 61 -1.28 -4.86 8.37
CA LEU A 61 -1.05 -6.27 8.12
C LEU A 61 -2.37 -7.07 8.16
N SER A 62 -3.21 -6.86 9.16
CA SER A 62 -4.49 -7.57 9.28
C SER A 62 -5.45 -7.22 8.13
N VAL A 63 -5.48 -5.95 7.71
CA VAL A 63 -6.28 -5.50 6.56
C VAL A 63 -5.76 -6.14 5.27
N SER A 64 -4.44 -6.22 5.09
CA SER A 64 -3.83 -6.87 3.94
C SER A 64 -4.15 -8.36 3.86
N TYR A 65 -4.15 -9.05 5.01
CA TYR A 65 -4.61 -10.44 5.10
C TYR A 65 -6.07 -10.57 4.70
N GLY A 66 -6.94 -9.70 5.23
CA GLY A 66 -8.36 -9.69 4.88
C GLY A 66 -8.60 -9.50 3.39
N ALA A 67 -7.90 -8.55 2.77
CA ALA A 67 -8.01 -8.30 1.33
C ALA A 67 -7.57 -9.49 0.46
N ALA A 68 -6.53 -10.22 0.92
CA ALA A 68 -6.00 -11.38 0.18
C ALA A 68 -6.81 -12.65 0.41
N LEU A 69 -7.50 -12.77 1.56
CA LEU A 69 -8.16 -14.02 1.99
C LEU A 69 -9.22 -14.49 0.99
N ASP A 70 -10.04 -13.57 0.52
CA ASP A 70 -11.12 -13.86 -0.44
C ASP A 70 -10.68 -13.75 -1.91
N ASN A 71 -9.44 -13.36 -2.15
CA ASN A 71 -8.90 -13.12 -3.48
C ASN A 71 -7.55 -13.81 -3.66
N PRO A 72 -7.51 -15.13 -3.84
CA PRO A 72 -6.26 -15.89 -3.85
C PRO A 72 -5.30 -15.53 -5.00
N ASP A 73 -5.80 -14.91 -6.04
CA ASP A 73 -4.99 -14.45 -7.18
C ASP A 73 -4.50 -13.01 -7.03
N LEU A 74 -4.92 -12.32 -5.96
CA LEU A 74 -4.51 -10.96 -5.67
C LEU A 74 -3.16 -10.94 -4.94
N THR A 75 -2.24 -10.12 -5.42
CA THR A 75 -1.02 -9.78 -4.68
C THR A 75 -1.24 -8.49 -3.91
N VAL A 76 -1.21 -8.57 -2.59
CA VAL A 76 -1.32 -7.41 -1.71
C VAL A 76 0.06 -7.07 -1.16
N ALA A 77 0.53 -5.85 -1.42
CA ALA A 77 1.76 -5.32 -0.83
C ALA A 77 1.41 -4.56 0.46
N CYS A 78 1.92 -5.05 1.58
CA CYS A 78 1.78 -4.38 2.87
C CYS A 78 3.11 -3.75 3.27
N LEU A 79 3.12 -2.42 3.45
CA LEU A 79 4.27 -1.67 3.94
C LEU A 79 4.09 -1.46 5.43
N ILE A 80 5.05 -1.91 6.20
CA ILE A 80 5.01 -1.85 7.67
C ILE A 80 6.32 -1.23 8.14
N GLY A 81 6.24 -0.26 9.06
CA GLY A 81 7.42 0.24 9.75
C GLY A 81 8.01 -0.83 10.67
N ASP A 82 9.31 -0.79 10.88
CA ASP A 82 10.03 -1.75 11.75
C ASP A 82 9.48 -1.75 13.18
N GLY A 83 9.33 -0.58 13.78
CA GLY A 83 8.73 -0.44 15.11
C GLY A 83 7.26 -0.87 15.15
N GLU A 84 6.49 -0.62 14.10
CA GLU A 84 5.10 -1.07 13.99
C GLU A 84 5.01 -2.60 13.92
N ALA A 85 5.97 -3.26 13.25
CA ALA A 85 5.96 -4.71 13.08
C ALA A 85 5.96 -5.49 14.41
N GLU A 86 6.51 -4.89 15.45
CA GLU A 86 6.66 -5.49 16.78
C GLU A 86 5.53 -5.10 17.76
N THR A 87 4.66 -4.17 17.38
CA THR A 87 3.70 -3.57 18.31
C THR A 87 2.24 -3.91 18.01
N GLY A 88 1.44 -3.96 19.09
CA GLY A 88 -0.01 -4.00 19.07
C GLY A 88 -0.60 -5.06 18.15
N PRO A 89 -1.62 -4.69 17.36
CA PRO A 89 -2.32 -5.62 16.48
C PRO A 89 -1.42 -6.21 15.39
N THR A 90 -0.37 -5.52 14.93
CA THR A 90 0.57 -6.06 13.93
C THR A 90 1.29 -7.28 14.46
N ALA A 91 1.82 -7.22 15.69
CA ALA A 91 2.50 -8.35 16.32
C ALA A 91 1.61 -9.60 16.38
N THR A 92 0.31 -9.40 16.65
CA THR A 92 -0.68 -10.49 16.65
C THR A 92 -1.02 -10.96 15.24
N ALA A 93 -1.12 -10.05 14.29
CA ALA A 93 -1.51 -10.35 12.92
C ALA A 93 -0.54 -11.28 12.18
N TRP A 94 0.73 -11.35 12.58
CA TRP A 94 1.69 -12.32 12.04
C TRP A 94 1.23 -13.78 12.21
N HIS A 95 0.35 -14.04 13.16
CA HIS A 95 -0.18 -15.38 13.39
C HIS A 95 -1.32 -15.76 12.43
N LEU A 96 -1.86 -14.82 11.66
CA LEU A 96 -2.96 -15.10 10.73
C LEU A 96 -2.63 -16.17 9.68
N ASN A 97 -1.37 -16.33 9.33
CA ASN A 97 -0.91 -17.38 8.44
C ASN A 97 -1.22 -18.81 8.93
N LYS A 98 -1.49 -18.99 10.24
CA LYS A 98 -1.87 -20.28 10.83
C LYS A 98 -3.32 -20.65 10.58
N PHE A 99 -4.14 -19.68 10.18
CA PHE A 99 -5.58 -19.87 9.94
C PHE A 99 -5.91 -20.03 8.45
N ILE A 100 -4.89 -20.06 7.61
CA ILE A 100 -5.07 -20.32 6.18
C ILE A 100 -5.49 -21.76 6.00
N ASP A 101 -6.58 -21.97 5.26
CA ASP A 101 -7.16 -23.29 5.04
C ASP A 101 -6.12 -24.27 4.46
N PRO A 102 -5.74 -25.32 5.20
CA PRO A 102 -4.78 -26.30 4.72
C PRO A 102 -5.32 -27.14 3.54
N LYS A 103 -6.63 -27.10 3.26
CA LYS A 103 -7.23 -27.87 2.17
C LYS A 103 -6.94 -27.26 0.80
N THR A 104 -6.75 -25.95 0.74
CA THR A 104 -6.44 -25.28 -0.52
C THR A 104 -4.96 -25.28 -0.84
N ASN A 105 -4.11 -25.51 0.14
CA ASN A 105 -2.64 -25.49 0.06
C ASN A 105 -2.09 -24.26 -0.69
N LYS A 106 -2.92 -23.21 -0.84
CA LYS A 106 -2.54 -21.96 -1.47
C LYS A 106 -2.11 -21.01 -0.37
N PRO A 107 -0.83 -20.72 -0.26
CA PRO A 107 -0.39 -19.65 0.61
C PRO A 107 -1.03 -18.36 0.14
N ILE A 108 -1.64 -17.60 1.05
CA ILE A 108 -1.94 -16.20 0.78
C ILE A 108 -0.60 -15.55 0.46
N ARG A 109 -0.38 -15.18 -0.78
CA ARG A 109 0.84 -14.50 -1.21
C ARG A 109 0.74 -13.05 -0.76
N ILE A 110 1.04 -12.81 0.49
CA ILE A 110 1.25 -11.45 0.97
C ILE A 110 2.73 -11.16 0.82
N THR A 111 3.05 -10.25 -0.08
CA THR A 111 4.40 -9.69 -0.15
C THR A 111 4.48 -8.59 0.88
N VAL A 112 4.96 -8.91 2.06
CA VAL A 112 5.27 -7.92 3.10
C VAL A 112 6.65 -7.34 2.79
N ARG A 113 6.71 -6.05 2.48
CA ARG A 113 7.97 -5.31 2.45
C ARG A 113 8.07 -4.47 3.71
N ILE A 114 8.98 -4.85 4.58
CA ILE A 114 9.37 -4.02 5.72
C ILE A 114 10.31 -2.96 5.15
N ILE A 115 9.87 -1.71 5.17
CA ILE A 115 10.74 -0.57 4.84
C ILE A 115 11.16 0.03 6.16
N SER A 116 12.37 -0.31 6.59
CA SER A 116 13.02 0.35 7.72
C SER A 116 13.49 1.74 7.25
N PHE A 117 12.90 2.78 7.77
CA PHE A 117 13.48 4.11 7.69
C PHE A 117 14.37 4.31 8.93
N LEU A 118 15.67 4.12 8.74
CA LEU A 118 16.64 4.67 9.70
C LEU A 118 16.58 6.20 9.55
N ILE A 119 16.03 6.88 10.55
CA ILE A 119 16.13 8.31 10.73
C ILE A 119 17.42 8.59 11.51
#